data_72efcb52fa0cf80f9f86c4457c48232b
#
_entry.id   72efcb52fa0cf80f9f86c4457c48232b
#
_cell.length_a   1.000
_cell.length_b   1.000
_cell.length_c   1.000
_cell.angle_alpha   90.00
_cell.angle_beta   90.00
_cell.angle_gamma   90.00
#
_symmetry.space_group_name_H-M   'P 1'
#
loop_
_entity.id
_entity.type
_entity.pdbx_description
1 polymer ?
#
loop_
_entity_poly.entity_id
_entity_poly.type
_entity_poly.pdbx_seq_one_letter_code
_entity_poly.pdbx_strand_id
1 'polypeptide(L)'
;MGSRSDGDDPSTSESLLLITTEDRQQRRSNTSSSPATAVVVFSTVVAVSGSYVFGSAVGFSSPAQTGIMEDLSMSLEEYSVFGSILTIGAMVGAVMSGKIADQLGRRRVSWLLDVGRLLIGYGIGVLSYVVPVYIAEITPQNLRGAFTTVNQLMICIGVSVMWLIGTFIHWRSLALIGIIPCMLQILGLLFIPESPRWLAKIGLWKECEYALQQLRGENADISEEAAEIRDYTETLDQISESGVFDLFQPEYAKSLIIGVGLMVLQQFGGVNAIAFYANSIFISAGFSSSIGSIAMVIVQVPFTLLGVLLMDVSGRRPLLMVSAAGTCLGCFLTGISFLLQDLQENKGVSPILALVGVLVFTGSFSLGMGGIPWVIMSEIFPINIKGSAGSLVTVVNWFGSWVVSYAFNFLMKFSTEGTFFMFSSICCVTVLFVAKLVPETKGRTLEEIQASMNPFIVN
;
A
#
# COMPACT_ATOMS: atom_id res chain seq x y z
N MET A 1 32.88 -66.46 11.06
CA MET A 1 32.14 -65.66 12.02
C MET A 1 31.77 -64.35 11.32
N GLY A 2 30.52 -64.29 10.94
CA GLY A 2 30.01 -63.26 10.04
C GLY A 2 29.70 -61.93 10.73
N SER A 3 29.97 -60.85 10.06
CA SER A 3 29.32 -59.53 10.29
C SER A 3 28.42 -59.18 9.08
N ARG A 4 27.14 -59.19 9.31
CA ARG A 4 26.16 -58.64 8.36
C ARG A 4 26.27 -57.13 8.38
N SER A 5 26.57 -56.56 7.25
CA SER A 5 26.33 -55.16 6.96
C SER A 5 24.86 -55.00 6.48
N ASP A 6 24.02 -54.35 7.26
CA ASP A 6 22.73 -53.89 6.80
C ASP A 6 22.98 -52.75 5.80
N GLY A 7 22.67 -53.04 4.53
CA GLY A 7 22.64 -52.02 3.48
C GLY A 7 21.29 -51.29 3.54
N ASP A 8 21.31 -50.04 3.88
CA ASP A 8 20.18 -49.16 3.67
C ASP A 8 19.93 -49.05 2.16
N ASP A 9 18.77 -49.56 1.73
CA ASP A 9 18.32 -49.51 0.34
C ASP A 9 17.79 -48.10 0.01
N PRO A 10 18.44 -47.35 -0.89
CA PRO A 10 18.03 -45.98 -1.26
C PRO A 10 16.59 -45.91 -1.79
N SER A 11 16.05 -47.02 -2.30
CA SER A 11 14.69 -47.09 -2.85
C SER A 11 13.61 -46.97 -1.77
N THR A 12 13.91 -47.31 -0.52
CA THR A 12 12.94 -47.22 0.59
C THR A 12 12.78 -45.81 1.13
N SER A 13 13.84 -45.02 1.13
CA SER A 13 13.78 -43.62 1.54
C SER A 13 13.07 -42.71 0.49
N GLU A 14 13.27 -43.03 -0.79
CA GLU A 14 12.62 -42.29 -1.89
C GLU A 14 11.12 -42.60 -1.96
N SER A 15 10.71 -43.84 -1.71
CA SER A 15 9.28 -44.21 -1.61
C SER A 15 8.59 -43.64 -0.37
N LEU A 16 9.25 -43.51 0.75
CA LEU A 16 8.73 -42.86 1.96
C LEU A 16 8.57 -41.34 1.77
N LEU A 17 9.49 -40.68 1.06
CA LEU A 17 9.40 -39.27 0.72
C LEU A 17 8.25 -38.98 -0.29
N LEU A 18 8.03 -39.87 -1.25
CA LEU A 18 6.92 -39.76 -2.19
C LEU A 18 5.57 -39.98 -1.53
N ILE A 19 5.44 -40.96 -0.63
CA ILE A 19 4.20 -41.19 0.14
C ILE A 19 3.89 -40.01 1.07
N THR A 20 4.89 -39.42 1.72
CA THR A 20 4.70 -38.22 2.57
C THR A 20 4.34 -36.98 1.77
N THR A 21 4.81 -36.84 0.53
CA THR A 21 4.45 -35.72 -0.35
C THR A 21 3.05 -35.91 -0.97
N GLU A 22 2.66 -37.12 -1.35
CA GLU A 22 1.31 -37.42 -1.82
C GLU A 22 0.26 -37.29 -0.70
N ASP A 23 0.53 -37.74 0.50
CA ASP A 23 -0.33 -37.55 1.67
C ASP A 23 -0.46 -36.07 2.03
N ARG A 24 0.60 -35.29 1.95
CA ARG A 24 0.53 -33.82 2.14
C ARG A 24 -0.26 -33.12 1.04
N GLN A 25 -0.14 -33.58 -0.21
CA GLN A 25 -0.89 -33.02 -1.33
C GLN A 25 -2.37 -33.41 -1.27
N GLN A 26 -2.67 -34.63 -0.85
CA GLN A 26 -4.04 -35.13 -0.69
C GLN A 26 -4.71 -34.52 0.56
N ARG A 27 -3.98 -34.26 1.63
CA ARG A 27 -4.45 -33.46 2.78
C ARG A 27 -4.71 -32.00 2.40
N ARG A 28 -3.86 -31.37 1.57
CA ARG A 28 -4.11 -30.02 1.05
C ARG A 28 -5.36 -29.92 0.14
N SER A 29 -5.69 -30.98 -0.59
CA SER A 29 -6.92 -31.03 -1.41
C SER A 29 -8.18 -31.29 -0.60
N ASN A 30 -8.07 -31.90 0.57
CA ASN A 30 -9.17 -32.17 1.49
C ASN A 30 -9.34 -31.10 2.58
N THR A 31 -8.50 -30.06 2.64
CA THR A 31 -8.79 -28.88 3.43
C THR A 31 -10.00 -28.21 2.81
N SER A 32 -11.19 -28.60 3.28
CA SER A 32 -12.47 -28.01 2.91
C SER A 32 -12.30 -26.50 3.03
N SER A 33 -12.52 -25.78 1.93
CA SER A 33 -12.52 -24.32 1.87
C SER A 33 -13.45 -23.81 2.98
N SER A 34 -12.89 -23.40 4.11
CA SER A 34 -13.67 -22.79 5.18
C SER A 34 -14.33 -21.55 4.61
N PRO A 35 -15.67 -21.47 4.54
CA PRO A 35 -16.33 -20.29 4.04
C PRO A 35 -16.02 -19.12 4.97
N ALA A 36 -15.90 -17.91 4.42
CA ALA A 36 -15.75 -16.71 5.22
C ALA A 36 -16.96 -16.59 6.16
N THR A 37 -16.72 -16.59 7.46
CA THR A 37 -17.80 -16.40 8.44
C THR A 37 -18.29 -14.96 8.41
N ALA A 38 -19.53 -14.73 8.85
CA ALA A 38 -20.07 -13.37 8.98
C ALA A 38 -19.17 -12.47 9.85
N VAL A 39 -18.52 -13.04 10.86
CA VAL A 39 -17.60 -12.31 11.75
C VAL A 39 -16.36 -11.87 11.01
N VAL A 40 -15.74 -12.71 10.19
CA VAL A 40 -14.58 -12.33 9.36
C VAL A 40 -14.95 -11.23 8.37
N VAL A 41 -16.09 -11.36 7.69
CA VAL A 41 -16.57 -10.34 6.75
C VAL A 41 -16.80 -9.02 7.47
N PHE A 42 -17.52 -9.03 8.59
CA PHE A 42 -17.80 -7.83 9.38
C PHE A 42 -16.52 -7.19 9.92
N SER A 43 -15.61 -7.99 10.50
CA SER A 43 -14.33 -7.50 11.02
C SER A 43 -13.48 -6.88 9.90
N THR A 44 -13.49 -7.48 8.71
CA THR A 44 -12.80 -6.92 7.53
C THR A 44 -13.43 -5.60 7.11
N VAL A 45 -14.77 -5.50 7.06
CA VAL A 45 -15.46 -4.23 6.71
C VAL A 45 -15.08 -3.13 7.70
N VAL A 46 -15.06 -3.43 8.99
CA VAL A 46 -14.61 -2.47 10.01
C VAL A 46 -13.13 -2.08 9.81
N ALA A 47 -12.26 -3.04 9.58
CA ALA A 47 -10.83 -2.76 9.36
C ALA A 47 -10.61 -1.90 8.10
N VAL A 48 -11.22 -2.24 6.96
CA VAL A 48 -11.06 -1.47 5.71
C VAL A 48 -11.74 -0.10 5.74
N SER A 49 -12.61 0.19 6.71
CA SER A 49 -13.08 1.56 6.93
C SER A 49 -11.92 2.49 7.31
N GLY A 50 -10.88 1.98 7.98
CA GLY A 50 -9.63 2.70 8.20
C GLY A 50 -8.88 3.01 6.89
N SER A 51 -8.88 2.08 5.95
CA SER A 51 -8.32 2.32 4.60
C SER A 51 -9.12 3.36 3.83
N TYR A 52 -10.44 3.36 3.97
CA TYR A 52 -11.30 4.41 3.42
C TYR A 52 -10.99 5.78 4.04
N VAL A 53 -10.77 5.86 5.37
CA VAL A 53 -10.34 7.09 6.08
C VAL A 53 -9.00 7.58 5.51
N PHE A 54 -8.03 6.69 5.31
CA PHE A 54 -6.76 7.02 4.66
C PHE A 54 -7.00 7.63 3.27
N GLY A 55 -7.75 6.97 2.41
CA GLY A 55 -8.10 7.48 1.08
C GLY A 55 -8.78 8.84 1.13
N SER A 56 -9.75 9.01 2.03
CA SER A 56 -10.47 10.28 2.22
C SER A 56 -9.53 11.42 2.60
N ALA A 57 -8.58 11.19 3.48
CA ALA A 57 -7.63 12.22 3.91
C ALA A 57 -6.66 12.64 2.80
N VAL A 58 -6.23 11.70 1.96
CA VAL A 58 -5.41 11.98 0.76
C VAL A 58 -6.24 12.75 -0.28
N GLY A 59 -7.46 12.28 -0.57
CA GLY A 59 -8.34 12.86 -1.57
C GLY A 59 -8.87 14.26 -1.22
N PHE A 60 -8.89 14.64 0.06
CA PHE A 60 -9.34 15.96 0.51
C PHE A 60 -8.52 17.12 -0.07
N SER A 61 -7.20 16.94 -0.22
CA SER A 61 -6.26 18.01 -0.56
C SER A 61 -6.60 18.69 -1.89
N SER A 62 -6.84 17.92 -2.95
CA SER A 62 -7.04 18.47 -4.29
C SER A 62 -8.29 19.36 -4.42
N PRO A 63 -9.50 18.94 -4.04
CA PRO A 63 -10.69 19.78 -4.15
C PRO A 63 -10.73 20.93 -3.14
N ALA A 64 -10.05 20.82 -2.00
CA ALA A 64 -10.04 21.84 -0.97
C ALA A 64 -9.04 22.98 -1.21
N GLN A 65 -8.07 22.81 -2.12
CA GLN A 65 -6.95 23.73 -2.33
C GLN A 65 -7.40 25.18 -2.55
N THR A 66 -8.22 25.42 -3.58
CA THR A 66 -8.65 26.76 -3.95
C THR A 66 -9.43 27.41 -2.82
N GLY A 67 -10.39 26.70 -2.23
CA GLY A 67 -11.21 27.24 -1.15
C GLY A 67 -10.43 27.57 0.12
N ILE A 68 -9.44 26.76 0.50
CA ILE A 68 -8.59 27.04 1.65
C ILE A 68 -7.70 28.26 1.39
N MET A 69 -7.07 28.35 0.21
CA MET A 69 -6.19 29.47 -0.14
C MET A 69 -6.97 30.79 -0.18
N GLU A 70 -8.18 30.81 -0.73
CA GLU A 70 -9.04 31.98 -0.79
C GLU A 70 -9.57 32.39 0.60
N ASP A 71 -10.16 31.46 1.35
CA ASP A 71 -10.80 31.77 2.64
C ASP A 71 -9.81 32.17 3.73
N LEU A 72 -8.60 31.64 3.71
CA LEU A 72 -7.57 31.87 4.72
C LEU A 72 -6.44 32.77 4.23
N SER A 73 -6.53 33.30 2.99
CA SER A 73 -5.51 34.13 2.35
C SER A 73 -4.11 33.49 2.40
N MET A 74 -4.05 32.18 2.17
CA MET A 74 -2.80 31.42 2.20
C MET A 74 -2.06 31.56 0.88
N SER A 75 -0.74 31.71 0.96
CA SER A 75 0.15 31.63 -0.20
C SER A 75 0.27 30.19 -0.73
N LEU A 76 0.79 30.05 -1.94
CA LEU A 76 1.03 28.72 -2.52
C LEU A 76 2.09 27.94 -1.70
N GLU A 77 3.05 28.65 -1.14
CA GLU A 77 4.09 28.08 -0.27
C GLU A 77 3.49 27.52 1.02
N GLU A 78 2.60 28.29 1.68
CA GLU A 78 1.90 27.85 2.89
C GLU A 78 0.98 26.66 2.60
N TYR A 79 0.29 26.65 1.45
CA TYR A 79 -0.51 25.49 1.05
C TYR A 79 0.35 24.25 0.75
N SER A 80 1.57 24.43 0.22
CA SER A 80 2.51 23.32 0.00
C SER A 80 2.94 22.66 1.31
N VAL A 81 3.13 23.46 2.38
CA VAL A 81 3.34 22.95 3.74
C VAL A 81 2.11 22.18 4.22
N PHE A 82 0.92 22.77 4.12
CA PHE A 82 -0.34 22.13 4.51
C PHE A 82 -0.57 20.79 3.80
N GLY A 83 -0.36 20.74 2.48
CA GLY A 83 -0.53 19.52 1.68
C GLY A 83 0.46 18.42 2.05
N SER A 84 1.73 18.80 2.27
CA SER A 84 2.82 17.85 2.51
C SER A 84 2.96 17.42 3.98
N ILE A 85 2.51 18.21 4.96
CA ILE A 85 2.64 17.89 6.39
C ILE A 85 1.88 16.61 6.79
N LEU A 86 0.84 16.27 6.04
CA LEU A 86 0.14 14.99 6.19
C LEU A 86 1.09 13.80 6.09
N THR A 87 2.03 13.84 5.15
CA THR A 87 2.98 12.75 4.89
C THR A 87 4.09 12.69 5.95
N ILE A 88 4.45 13.84 6.53
CA ILE A 88 5.31 13.87 7.74
C ILE A 88 4.59 13.21 8.91
N GLY A 89 3.31 13.53 9.13
CA GLY A 89 2.50 12.88 10.15
C GLY A 89 2.45 11.36 9.95
N ALA A 90 2.30 10.92 8.70
CA ALA A 90 2.28 9.50 8.37
C ALA A 90 3.64 8.81 8.61
N MET A 91 4.79 9.49 8.37
CA MET A 91 6.11 8.98 8.78
C MET A 91 6.21 8.80 10.28
N VAL A 92 5.79 9.81 11.05
CA VAL A 92 5.81 9.76 12.52
C VAL A 92 4.88 8.67 13.03
N GLY A 93 3.67 8.56 12.47
CA GLY A 93 2.71 7.51 12.80
C GLY A 93 3.23 6.10 12.52
N ALA A 94 3.93 5.91 11.42
CA ALA A 94 4.54 4.62 11.07
C ALA A 94 5.65 4.19 12.05
N VAL A 95 6.38 5.15 12.63
CA VAL A 95 7.50 4.89 13.56
C VAL A 95 7.06 4.86 15.02
N MET A 96 6.09 5.69 15.39
CA MET A 96 5.79 6.02 16.79
C MET A 96 4.43 5.56 17.32
N SER A 97 3.85 4.49 16.81
CA SER A 97 2.53 3.99 17.25
C SER A 97 2.34 3.81 18.78
N GLY A 98 3.29 4.25 19.60
CA GLY A 98 3.31 4.05 21.06
C GLY A 98 3.43 5.26 21.98
N LYS A 99 3.79 6.46 21.58
CA LYS A 99 4.18 7.49 22.56
C LYS A 99 3.99 8.95 22.14
N ILE A 100 2.81 9.56 22.01
CA ILE A 100 2.70 11.04 22.16
C ILE A 100 1.26 11.48 22.42
N ALA A 101 0.97 12.05 23.55
CA ALA A 101 -0.27 12.77 23.88
C ALA A 101 -0.13 13.88 24.92
N ASP A 102 1.00 14.61 25.02
CA ASP A 102 1.06 15.74 25.94
C ASP A 102 1.82 16.95 25.37
N GLN A 103 1.18 18.11 25.44
CA GLN A 103 1.68 19.49 25.28
C GLN A 103 1.54 20.18 23.92
N LEU A 104 0.51 20.99 23.73
CA LEU A 104 0.55 22.15 22.81
C LEU A 104 -0.39 23.29 23.20
N GLY A 105 0.18 24.48 23.37
CA GLY A 105 -0.51 25.74 23.64
C GLY A 105 -0.85 26.54 22.36
N ARG A 106 -1.78 27.51 22.49
CA ARG A 106 -2.52 28.18 21.41
C ARG A 106 -1.79 29.38 20.77
N ARG A 107 -1.57 29.36 19.42
CA ARG A 107 -1.47 30.60 18.62
C ARG A 107 -1.75 30.34 17.11
N ARG A 108 -2.68 31.13 16.50
CA ARG A 108 -3.10 31.23 15.07
C ARG A 108 -3.88 30.04 14.49
N VAL A 109 -4.98 30.34 13.82
CA VAL A 109 -5.93 29.37 13.21
C VAL A 109 -5.28 28.50 12.13
N SER A 110 -4.31 29.01 11.37
CA SER A 110 -3.55 28.25 10.36
C SER A 110 -2.75 27.11 11.00
N TRP A 111 -2.10 27.35 12.12
CA TRP A 111 -1.34 26.31 12.85
C TRP A 111 -2.22 25.16 13.35
N LEU A 112 -3.48 25.45 13.71
CA LEU A 112 -4.43 24.41 14.11
C LEU A 112 -4.81 23.52 12.91
N LEU A 113 -4.90 24.09 11.71
CA LEU A 113 -5.18 23.33 10.49
C LEU A 113 -3.99 22.41 10.14
N ASP A 114 -2.75 22.93 10.23
CA ASP A 114 -1.53 22.15 10.01
C ASP A 114 -1.34 21.04 11.06
N VAL A 115 -1.59 21.36 12.33
CA VAL A 115 -1.58 20.34 13.41
C VAL A 115 -2.66 19.28 13.17
N GLY A 116 -3.86 19.68 12.74
CA GLY A 116 -4.92 18.74 12.37
C GLY A 116 -4.48 17.81 11.24
N ARG A 117 -3.81 18.34 10.21
CA ARG A 117 -3.27 17.53 9.10
C ARG A 117 -2.15 16.60 9.56
N LEU A 118 -1.27 17.06 10.43
CA LEU A 118 -0.20 16.23 11.03
C LEU A 118 -0.80 15.06 11.83
N LEU A 119 -1.83 15.33 12.64
CA LEU A 119 -2.51 14.29 13.44
C LEU A 119 -3.26 13.28 12.55
N ILE A 120 -3.93 13.75 11.50
CA ILE A 120 -4.54 12.88 10.49
C ILE A 120 -3.46 12.02 9.85
N GLY A 121 -2.32 12.62 9.46
CA GLY A 121 -1.17 11.90 8.90
C GLY A 121 -0.65 10.83 9.84
N TYR A 122 -0.49 11.14 11.13
CA TYR A 122 -0.11 10.16 12.15
C TYR A 122 -1.09 8.98 12.19
N GLY A 123 -2.40 9.25 12.23
CA GLY A 123 -3.43 8.21 12.17
C GLY A 123 -3.34 7.35 10.90
N ILE A 124 -3.13 7.99 9.75
CA ILE A 124 -2.93 7.29 8.46
C ILE A 124 -1.71 6.37 8.52
N GLY A 125 -0.59 6.82 9.07
CA GLY A 125 0.63 6.02 9.23
C GLY A 125 0.36 4.76 10.05
N VAL A 126 -0.36 4.86 11.16
CA VAL A 126 -0.78 3.71 11.98
C VAL A 126 -1.71 2.79 11.20
N LEU A 127 -2.76 3.33 10.58
CA LEU A 127 -3.76 2.57 9.84
C LEU A 127 -3.16 1.85 8.62
N SER A 128 -2.19 2.45 7.95
CA SER A 128 -1.52 1.86 6.78
C SER A 128 -0.78 0.56 7.11
N TYR A 129 -0.36 0.39 8.37
CA TYR A 129 0.27 -0.83 8.87
C TYR A 129 -0.74 -1.78 9.52
N VAL A 130 -1.55 -1.27 10.45
CA VAL A 130 -2.43 -2.10 11.29
C VAL A 130 -3.53 -2.78 10.47
N VAL A 131 -4.16 -2.06 9.53
CA VAL A 131 -5.30 -2.59 8.78
C VAL A 131 -4.95 -3.82 7.93
N PRO A 132 -3.94 -3.80 7.05
CA PRO A 132 -3.60 -4.98 6.24
C PRO A 132 -3.07 -6.14 7.09
N VAL A 133 -2.36 -5.86 8.19
CA VAL A 133 -1.88 -6.89 9.11
C VAL A 133 -3.06 -7.56 9.80
N TYR A 134 -3.98 -6.80 10.39
CA TYR A 134 -5.16 -7.34 11.04
C TYR A 134 -6.00 -8.20 10.08
N ILE A 135 -6.26 -7.72 8.85
CA ILE A 135 -6.99 -8.48 7.83
C ILE A 135 -6.28 -9.81 7.53
N ALA A 136 -4.96 -9.79 7.36
CA ALA A 136 -4.18 -11.00 7.07
C ALA A 136 -4.21 -12.01 8.21
N GLU A 137 -4.33 -11.56 9.46
CA GLU A 137 -4.35 -12.40 10.66
C GLU A 137 -5.71 -13.02 10.97
N ILE A 138 -6.81 -12.31 10.69
CA ILE A 138 -8.17 -12.83 10.93
C ILE A 138 -8.71 -13.69 9.79
N THR A 139 -8.16 -13.51 8.56
CA THR A 139 -8.70 -14.15 7.36
C THR A 139 -8.13 -15.56 7.18
N PRO A 140 -8.97 -16.57 6.83
CA PRO A 140 -8.48 -17.89 6.47
C PRO A 140 -7.47 -17.86 5.33
N GLN A 141 -6.52 -18.78 5.33
CA GLN A 141 -5.39 -18.80 4.40
C GLN A 141 -5.81 -18.76 2.92
N ASN A 142 -6.87 -19.49 2.56
CA ASN A 142 -7.41 -19.56 1.21
C ASN A 142 -8.04 -18.26 0.70
N LEU A 143 -8.49 -17.36 1.59
CA LEU A 143 -9.16 -16.10 1.26
C LEU A 143 -8.29 -14.86 1.53
N ARG A 144 -7.11 -15.04 2.13
CA ARG A 144 -6.24 -13.96 2.59
C ARG A 144 -5.88 -12.98 1.46
N GLY A 145 -5.55 -13.49 0.27
CA GLY A 145 -5.22 -12.65 -0.88
C GLY A 145 -6.38 -11.73 -1.29
N ALA A 146 -7.57 -12.28 -1.43
CA ALA A 146 -8.76 -11.52 -1.79
C ALA A 146 -9.11 -10.43 -0.77
N PHE A 147 -9.06 -10.77 0.52
CA PHE A 147 -9.41 -9.81 1.59
C PHE A 147 -8.35 -8.71 1.76
N THR A 148 -7.07 -9.04 1.62
CA THR A 148 -6.00 -8.01 1.65
C THR A 148 -6.13 -7.02 0.50
N THR A 149 -6.63 -7.46 -0.63
CA THR A 149 -6.90 -6.63 -1.80
C THR A 149 -7.99 -5.59 -1.58
N VAL A 150 -9.01 -5.92 -0.78
CA VAL A 150 -10.08 -4.99 -0.41
C VAL A 150 -9.51 -3.75 0.30
N ASN A 151 -8.39 -3.88 1.02
CA ASN A 151 -7.69 -2.75 1.62
C ASN A 151 -7.33 -1.67 0.58
N GLN A 152 -6.66 -2.04 -0.51
CA GLN A 152 -6.26 -1.09 -1.56
C GLN A 152 -7.48 -0.51 -2.29
N LEU A 153 -8.49 -1.31 -2.55
CA LEU A 153 -9.72 -0.85 -3.18
C LEU A 153 -10.44 0.19 -2.33
N MET A 154 -10.50 0.01 -1.01
CA MET A 154 -11.13 0.97 -0.10
C MET A 154 -10.36 2.28 0.03
N ILE A 155 -9.03 2.26 -0.06
CA ILE A 155 -8.22 3.48 -0.18
C ILE A 155 -8.63 4.25 -1.45
N CYS A 156 -8.70 3.57 -2.60
CA CYS A 156 -9.10 4.19 -3.86
C CYS A 156 -10.53 4.74 -3.84
N ILE A 157 -11.47 4.03 -3.23
CA ILE A 157 -12.85 4.49 -3.05
C ILE A 157 -12.88 5.74 -2.16
N GLY A 158 -12.12 5.76 -1.06
CA GLY A 158 -12.02 6.93 -0.18
C GLY A 158 -11.51 8.17 -0.90
N VAL A 159 -10.43 8.07 -1.67
CA VAL A 159 -9.93 9.16 -2.53
C VAL A 159 -11.00 9.62 -3.52
N SER A 160 -11.62 8.67 -4.22
CA SER A 160 -12.60 8.93 -5.27
C SER A 160 -13.84 9.63 -4.75
N VAL A 161 -14.36 9.21 -3.60
CA VAL A 161 -15.53 9.84 -2.96
C VAL A 161 -15.22 11.28 -2.54
N MET A 162 -14.03 11.53 -1.96
CA MET A 162 -13.64 12.89 -1.58
C MET A 162 -13.46 13.78 -2.80
N TRP A 163 -12.88 13.30 -3.89
CA TRP A 163 -12.80 14.06 -5.14
C TRP A 163 -14.18 14.38 -5.73
N LEU A 164 -15.05 13.37 -5.78
CA LEU A 164 -16.40 13.55 -6.33
C LEU A 164 -17.24 14.55 -5.49
N ILE A 165 -17.31 14.33 -4.17
CA ILE A 165 -18.09 15.20 -3.27
C ILE A 165 -17.48 16.61 -3.22
N GLY A 166 -16.15 16.72 -3.15
CA GLY A 166 -15.42 18.00 -3.09
C GLY A 166 -15.60 18.87 -4.33
N THR A 167 -16.07 18.29 -5.44
CA THR A 167 -16.46 19.04 -6.65
C THR A 167 -17.72 19.89 -6.44
N PHE A 168 -18.61 19.48 -5.52
CA PHE A 168 -19.95 20.08 -5.36
C PHE A 168 -20.11 20.85 -4.06
N ILE A 169 -19.26 20.63 -3.05
CA ILE A 169 -19.42 21.22 -1.72
C ILE A 169 -18.18 22.01 -1.29
N HIS A 170 -18.41 22.95 -0.38
CA HIS A 170 -17.35 23.77 0.20
C HIS A 170 -16.40 22.90 1.07
N TRP A 171 -15.12 23.23 1.10
CA TRP A 171 -14.08 22.44 1.77
C TRP A 171 -14.33 22.20 3.28
N ARG A 172 -14.99 23.15 3.98
CA ARG A 172 -15.36 22.98 5.40
C ARG A 172 -16.37 21.85 5.59
N SER A 173 -17.39 21.79 4.73
CA SER A 173 -18.38 20.70 4.74
C SER A 173 -17.74 19.37 4.34
N LEU A 174 -16.80 19.40 3.39
CA LEU A 174 -16.04 18.23 2.98
C LEU A 174 -15.20 17.67 4.13
N ALA A 175 -14.56 18.55 4.93
CA ALA A 175 -13.81 18.15 6.11
C ALA A 175 -14.71 17.50 7.18
N LEU A 176 -15.92 18.03 7.39
CA LEU A 176 -16.90 17.43 8.33
C LEU A 176 -17.38 16.07 7.86
N ILE A 177 -17.62 15.87 6.58
CA ILE A 177 -17.99 14.57 6.00
C ILE A 177 -16.88 13.55 6.23
N GLY A 178 -15.62 13.96 6.17
CA GLY A 178 -14.46 13.11 6.45
C GLY A 178 -14.41 12.54 7.89
N ILE A 179 -15.15 13.12 8.83
CA ILE A 179 -15.26 12.60 10.22
C ILE A 179 -16.17 11.37 10.28
N ILE A 180 -17.18 11.28 9.41
CA ILE A 180 -18.18 10.20 9.46
C ILE A 180 -17.56 8.80 9.42
N PRO A 181 -16.69 8.46 8.45
CA PRO A 181 -16.06 7.13 8.42
C PRO A 181 -15.16 6.87 9.62
N CYS A 182 -14.52 7.89 10.19
CA CYS A 182 -13.73 7.74 11.43
C CYS A 182 -14.62 7.32 12.61
N MET A 183 -15.77 7.96 12.76
CA MET A 183 -16.72 7.62 13.82
C MET A 183 -17.29 6.20 13.64
N LEU A 184 -17.64 5.84 12.41
CA LEU A 184 -18.11 4.49 12.09
C LEU A 184 -17.03 3.43 12.40
N GLN A 185 -15.76 3.73 12.10
CA GLN A 185 -14.64 2.84 12.42
C GLN A 185 -14.49 2.66 13.93
N ILE A 186 -14.47 3.74 14.71
CA ILE A 186 -14.33 3.69 16.17
C ILE A 186 -15.47 2.86 16.77
N LEU A 187 -16.71 3.08 16.34
CA LEU A 187 -17.86 2.31 16.80
C LEU A 187 -17.72 0.83 16.40
N GLY A 188 -17.30 0.55 15.18
CA GLY A 188 -17.11 -0.82 14.67
C GLY A 188 -16.05 -1.61 15.44
N LEU A 189 -14.96 -0.95 15.84
CA LEU A 189 -13.87 -1.57 16.61
C LEU A 189 -14.32 -2.17 17.94
N LEU A 190 -15.43 -1.69 18.52
CA LEU A 190 -15.99 -2.23 19.76
C LEU A 190 -16.63 -3.61 19.58
N PHE A 191 -16.91 -4.03 18.36
CA PHE A 191 -17.66 -5.25 18.05
C PHE A 191 -16.84 -6.34 17.36
N ILE A 192 -15.57 -6.06 17.01
CA ILE A 192 -14.71 -7.03 16.36
C ILE A 192 -13.78 -7.73 17.36
N PRO A 193 -13.47 -9.03 17.16
CA PRO A 193 -12.50 -9.73 18.00
C PRO A 193 -11.09 -9.22 17.78
N GLU A 194 -10.22 -9.43 18.76
CA GLU A 194 -8.79 -9.15 18.63
C GLU A 194 -8.12 -10.20 17.73
N SER A 195 -6.93 -9.86 17.19
CA SER A 195 -6.16 -10.79 16.37
C SER A 195 -5.71 -12.03 17.15
N PRO A 196 -6.04 -13.25 16.68
CA PRO A 196 -5.56 -14.48 17.33
C PRO A 196 -4.03 -14.58 17.38
N ARG A 197 -3.34 -14.14 16.31
CA ARG A 197 -1.88 -14.17 16.25
C ARG A 197 -1.23 -13.20 17.23
N TRP A 198 -1.82 -12.02 17.41
CA TRP A 198 -1.36 -11.07 18.40
C TRP A 198 -1.57 -11.58 19.83
N LEU A 199 -2.75 -12.17 20.11
CA LEU A 199 -3.03 -12.79 21.41
C LEU A 199 -2.07 -13.93 21.74
N ALA A 200 -1.73 -14.76 20.76
CA ALA A 200 -0.72 -15.79 20.88
C ALA A 200 0.66 -15.21 21.24
N LYS A 201 1.09 -14.15 20.52
CA LYS A 201 2.38 -13.47 20.74
C LYS A 201 2.54 -12.89 22.14
N ILE A 202 1.46 -12.45 22.78
CA ILE A 202 1.48 -11.94 24.17
C ILE A 202 1.19 -13.05 25.22
N GLY A 203 1.08 -14.32 24.79
CA GLY A 203 0.90 -15.47 25.67
C GLY A 203 -0.52 -15.73 26.17
N LEU A 204 -1.53 -15.02 25.63
CA LEU A 204 -2.94 -15.18 25.99
C LEU A 204 -3.61 -16.28 25.16
N TRP A 205 -3.20 -17.53 25.37
CA TRP A 205 -3.63 -18.66 24.54
C TRP A 205 -5.14 -18.95 24.58
N LYS A 206 -5.78 -18.79 25.75
CA LYS A 206 -7.23 -19.02 25.88
C LYS A 206 -8.05 -18.00 25.08
N GLU A 207 -7.64 -16.74 25.13
CA GLU A 207 -8.24 -15.65 24.37
C GLU A 207 -7.97 -15.83 22.87
N CYS A 208 -6.81 -16.33 22.50
CA CYS A 208 -6.47 -16.68 21.13
C CYS A 208 -7.41 -17.76 20.56
N GLU A 209 -7.60 -18.87 21.27
CA GLU A 209 -8.53 -19.93 20.89
C GLU A 209 -9.98 -19.42 20.82
N TYR A 210 -10.39 -18.59 21.76
CA TYR A 210 -11.72 -17.98 21.77
C TYR A 210 -11.94 -17.05 20.56
N ALA A 211 -10.99 -16.16 20.27
CA ALA A 211 -11.05 -15.27 19.11
C ALA A 211 -11.05 -16.07 17.80
N LEU A 212 -10.23 -17.11 17.71
CA LEU A 212 -10.18 -18.00 16.55
C LEU A 212 -11.52 -18.73 16.35
N GLN A 213 -12.14 -19.22 17.44
CA GLN A 213 -13.44 -19.85 17.38
C GLN A 213 -14.54 -18.89 16.92
N GLN A 214 -14.52 -17.64 17.41
CA GLN A 214 -15.43 -16.60 16.92
C GLN A 214 -15.28 -16.34 15.42
N LEU A 215 -14.03 -16.28 14.92
CA LEU A 215 -13.71 -16.01 13.52
C LEU A 215 -14.08 -17.20 12.60
N ARG A 216 -13.93 -18.43 13.06
CA ARG A 216 -14.19 -19.63 12.24
C ARG A 216 -15.63 -20.15 12.38
N GLY A 217 -16.33 -19.74 13.46
CA GLY A 217 -17.68 -20.17 13.82
C GLY A 217 -17.69 -21.21 14.94
N GLU A 218 -18.77 -21.27 15.68
CA GLU A 218 -18.88 -22.08 16.91
C GLU A 218 -18.64 -23.59 16.69
N ASN A 219 -18.96 -24.12 15.50
CA ASN A 219 -18.83 -25.54 15.16
C ASN A 219 -17.58 -25.89 14.34
N ALA A 220 -16.67 -24.93 14.12
CA ALA A 220 -15.46 -25.19 13.35
C ALA A 220 -14.41 -25.88 14.21
N ASP A 221 -13.72 -26.85 13.67
CA ASP A 221 -12.51 -27.42 14.29
C ASP A 221 -11.35 -26.45 14.07
N ILE A 222 -10.88 -25.84 15.15
CA ILE A 222 -9.78 -24.88 15.16
C ILE A 222 -8.45 -25.49 15.64
N SER A 223 -8.43 -26.80 15.97
CA SER A 223 -7.29 -27.44 16.63
C SER A 223 -6.03 -27.40 15.78
N GLU A 224 -6.13 -27.63 14.48
CA GLU A 224 -5.00 -27.58 13.55
C GLU A 224 -4.47 -26.15 13.38
N GLU A 225 -5.33 -25.16 13.20
CA GLU A 225 -4.96 -23.75 13.05
C GLU A 225 -4.37 -23.18 14.34
N ALA A 226 -4.92 -23.53 15.50
CA ALA A 226 -4.38 -23.14 16.79
C ALA A 226 -3.00 -23.74 17.05
N ALA A 227 -2.77 -25.01 16.66
CA ALA A 227 -1.46 -25.65 16.72
C ALA A 227 -0.45 -24.98 15.78
N GLU A 228 -0.85 -24.64 14.55
CA GLU A 228 0.00 -23.89 13.60
C GLU A 228 0.41 -22.52 14.15
N ILE A 229 -0.53 -21.77 14.76
CA ILE A 229 -0.25 -20.47 15.36
C ILE A 229 0.74 -20.63 16.53
N ARG A 230 0.60 -21.69 17.33
CA ARG A 230 1.51 -21.95 18.45
C ARG A 230 2.92 -22.29 17.97
N ASP A 231 3.06 -23.21 17.04
CA ASP A 231 4.35 -23.60 16.46
C ASP A 231 5.06 -22.39 15.80
N TYR A 232 4.30 -21.61 15.05
CA TYR A 232 4.81 -20.37 14.45
C TYR A 232 5.28 -19.34 15.50
N THR A 233 4.53 -19.16 16.60
CA THR A 233 4.88 -18.22 17.67
C THR A 233 6.12 -18.67 18.41
N GLU A 234 6.21 -19.97 18.75
CA GLU A 234 7.38 -20.57 19.40
C GLU A 234 8.63 -20.46 18.50
N THR A 235 8.46 -20.62 17.19
CA THR A 235 9.55 -20.45 16.22
C THR A 235 10.00 -18.98 16.17
N LEU A 236 9.08 -18.02 16.19
CA LEU A 236 9.42 -16.59 16.22
C LEU A 236 10.17 -16.19 17.50
N ASP A 237 9.79 -16.74 18.65
CA ASP A 237 10.46 -16.46 19.92
C ASP A 237 11.90 -17.00 19.94
N GLN A 238 12.18 -18.08 19.19
CA GLN A 238 13.52 -18.64 19.02
C GLN A 238 14.38 -17.87 18.01
N ILE A 239 13.74 -17.21 17.04
CA ILE A 239 14.43 -16.37 16.07
C ILE A 239 14.67 -15.01 16.71
N SER A 240 15.95 -14.73 17.06
CA SER A 240 16.34 -13.38 17.49
C SER A 240 15.90 -12.36 16.43
N GLU A 241 15.02 -11.41 16.79
CA GLU A 241 14.67 -10.30 15.90
C GLU A 241 15.96 -9.58 15.54
N SER A 242 16.34 -9.66 14.26
CA SER A 242 17.50 -8.95 13.74
C SER A 242 17.26 -7.44 13.85
N GLY A 243 18.22 -6.72 14.42
CA GLY A 243 18.13 -5.26 14.56
C GLY A 243 18.08 -4.54 13.20
N VAL A 244 17.73 -3.25 13.22
CA VAL A 244 17.68 -2.44 11.99
C VAL A 244 19.05 -2.40 11.27
N PHE A 245 20.15 -2.54 12.00
CA PHE A 245 21.50 -2.58 11.43
C PHE A 245 21.81 -3.88 10.68
N ASP A 246 21.16 -4.98 11.03
CA ASP A 246 21.34 -6.28 10.36
C ASP A 246 20.77 -6.28 8.93
N LEU A 247 19.86 -5.34 8.62
CA LEU A 247 19.32 -5.14 7.27
C LEU A 247 20.40 -4.82 6.22
N PHE A 248 21.51 -4.23 6.65
CA PHE A 248 22.59 -3.80 5.74
C PHE A 248 23.63 -4.91 5.49
N GLN A 249 23.37 -6.12 5.96
CA GLN A 249 24.23 -7.26 5.64
C GLN A 249 24.14 -7.59 4.15
N PRO A 250 25.24 -8.05 3.51
CA PRO A 250 25.26 -8.36 2.08
C PRO A 250 24.20 -9.38 1.65
N GLU A 251 23.79 -10.25 2.56
CA GLU A 251 22.76 -11.26 2.37
C GLU A 251 21.39 -10.66 2.01
N TYR A 252 21.01 -9.54 2.63
CA TYR A 252 19.72 -8.87 2.42
C TYR A 252 19.77 -7.71 1.42
N ALA A 253 20.97 -7.36 0.96
CA ALA A 253 21.19 -6.16 0.14
C ALA A 253 20.31 -6.14 -1.12
N LYS A 254 20.17 -7.28 -1.81
CA LYS A 254 19.36 -7.36 -3.04
C LYS A 254 17.87 -7.15 -2.77
N SER A 255 17.33 -7.78 -1.72
CA SER A 255 15.93 -7.60 -1.31
C SER A 255 15.69 -6.16 -0.85
N LEU A 256 16.63 -5.57 -0.12
CA LEU A 256 16.55 -4.19 0.34
C LEU A 256 16.58 -3.19 -0.82
N ILE A 257 17.48 -3.37 -1.79
CA ILE A 257 17.57 -2.53 -3.00
C ILE A 257 16.25 -2.60 -3.78
N ILE A 258 15.64 -3.78 -3.92
CA ILE A 258 14.37 -3.92 -4.64
C ILE A 258 13.24 -3.24 -3.86
N GLY A 259 13.10 -3.52 -2.55
CA GLY A 259 12.02 -2.94 -1.74
C GLY A 259 12.10 -1.43 -1.63
N VAL A 260 13.26 -0.88 -1.25
CA VAL A 260 13.50 0.57 -1.16
C VAL A 260 13.44 1.22 -2.54
N GLY A 261 14.06 0.62 -3.54
CA GLY A 261 14.08 1.15 -4.91
C GLY A 261 12.70 1.28 -5.51
N LEU A 262 11.82 0.29 -5.34
CA LEU A 262 10.42 0.35 -5.80
C LEU A 262 9.66 1.50 -5.13
N MET A 263 9.82 1.72 -3.82
CA MET A 263 9.14 2.81 -3.11
C MET A 263 9.67 4.19 -3.51
N VAL A 264 10.99 4.34 -3.64
CA VAL A 264 11.57 5.57 -4.15
C VAL A 264 11.04 5.89 -5.54
N LEU A 265 11.13 4.95 -6.47
CA LEU A 265 10.69 5.14 -7.85
C LEU A 265 9.18 5.38 -7.96
N GLN A 266 8.37 4.72 -7.13
CA GLN A 266 6.93 4.94 -7.05
C GLN A 266 6.60 6.38 -6.65
N GLN A 267 7.25 6.89 -5.60
CA GLN A 267 6.96 8.23 -5.08
C GLN A 267 7.50 9.33 -6.01
N PHE A 268 8.75 9.20 -6.44
CA PHE A 268 9.37 10.18 -7.35
C PHE A 268 8.80 10.12 -8.78
N GLY A 269 8.03 9.08 -9.14
CA GLY A 269 7.21 9.04 -10.34
C GLY A 269 6.02 10.01 -10.36
N GLY A 270 5.77 10.75 -9.25
CA GLY A 270 4.82 11.85 -9.21
C GLY A 270 3.41 11.50 -8.73
N VAL A 271 3.18 10.31 -8.16
CA VAL A 271 1.84 9.88 -7.74
C VAL A 271 1.17 10.84 -6.76
N ASN A 272 1.90 11.30 -5.73
CA ASN A 272 1.33 12.22 -4.74
C ASN A 272 1.20 13.65 -5.28
N ALA A 273 2.04 14.05 -6.22
CA ALA A 273 1.88 15.30 -6.94
C ALA A 273 0.54 15.34 -7.69
N ILE A 274 0.22 14.28 -8.43
CA ILE A 274 -1.05 14.19 -9.16
C ILE A 274 -2.22 14.03 -8.19
N ALA A 275 -2.11 13.17 -7.17
CA ALA A 275 -3.21 12.92 -6.23
C ALA A 275 -3.61 14.17 -5.41
N PHE A 276 -2.63 14.97 -4.94
CA PHE A 276 -2.89 16.14 -4.09
C PHE A 276 -3.22 17.39 -4.86
N TYR A 277 -2.76 17.51 -6.12
CA TYR A 277 -2.85 18.74 -6.91
C TYR A 277 -3.56 18.56 -8.26
N ALA A 278 -4.36 17.49 -8.43
CA ALA A 278 -5.06 17.20 -9.68
C ALA A 278 -5.87 18.39 -10.19
N ASN A 279 -6.62 19.07 -9.32
CA ASN A 279 -7.40 20.24 -9.68
C ASN A 279 -6.53 21.38 -10.23
N SER A 280 -5.40 21.67 -9.57
CA SER A 280 -4.46 22.69 -10.03
C SER A 280 -3.83 22.33 -11.38
N ILE A 281 -3.53 21.05 -11.63
CA ILE A 281 -3.02 20.57 -12.91
C ILE A 281 -4.04 20.81 -14.03
N PHE A 282 -5.32 20.46 -13.80
CA PHE A 282 -6.38 20.69 -14.79
C PHE A 282 -6.62 22.17 -15.06
N ILE A 283 -6.67 22.99 -14.02
CA ILE A 283 -6.82 24.45 -14.16
C ILE A 283 -5.65 25.05 -14.96
N SER A 284 -4.41 24.66 -14.63
CA SER A 284 -3.20 25.12 -15.34
C SER A 284 -3.18 24.70 -16.81
N ALA A 285 -3.74 23.52 -17.12
CA ALA A 285 -3.89 23.04 -18.48
C ALA A 285 -5.05 23.72 -19.24
N GLY A 286 -5.87 24.56 -18.58
CA GLY A 286 -7.06 25.19 -19.17
C GLY A 286 -8.26 24.25 -19.27
N PHE A 287 -8.31 23.19 -18.47
CA PHE A 287 -9.41 22.22 -18.43
C PHE A 287 -10.26 22.37 -17.16
N SER A 288 -11.55 21.99 -17.23
CA SER A 288 -12.42 21.98 -16.06
C SER A 288 -11.95 20.98 -15.00
N SER A 289 -11.59 21.48 -13.82
CA SER A 289 -11.17 20.64 -12.69
C SER A 289 -12.26 19.65 -12.26
N SER A 290 -13.53 20.06 -12.29
CA SER A 290 -14.67 19.20 -11.93
C SER A 290 -14.80 18.00 -12.88
N ILE A 291 -14.75 18.25 -14.18
CA ILE A 291 -14.83 17.18 -15.19
C ILE A 291 -13.59 16.27 -15.07
N GLY A 292 -12.40 16.86 -14.89
CA GLY A 292 -11.16 16.12 -14.70
C GLY A 292 -11.20 15.19 -13.49
N SER A 293 -11.65 15.67 -12.34
CA SER A 293 -11.78 14.88 -11.12
C SER A 293 -12.79 13.75 -11.26
N ILE A 294 -13.94 13.99 -11.88
CA ILE A 294 -14.95 12.95 -12.15
C ILE A 294 -14.37 11.88 -13.10
N ALA A 295 -13.66 12.28 -14.16
CA ALA A 295 -13.03 11.34 -15.09
C ALA A 295 -11.95 10.50 -14.39
N MET A 296 -11.16 11.09 -13.48
CA MET A 296 -10.19 10.32 -12.66
C MET A 296 -10.86 9.26 -11.81
N VAL A 297 -11.99 9.58 -11.16
CA VAL A 297 -12.77 8.62 -10.35
C VAL A 297 -13.26 7.45 -11.21
N ILE A 298 -13.81 7.74 -12.38
CA ILE A 298 -14.34 6.73 -13.32
C ILE A 298 -13.23 5.78 -13.80
N VAL A 299 -12.00 6.27 -13.94
CA VAL A 299 -10.85 5.47 -14.37
C VAL A 299 -10.23 4.72 -13.19
N GLN A 300 -10.00 5.39 -12.05
CA GLN A 300 -9.24 4.86 -10.93
C GLN A 300 -9.85 3.58 -10.34
N VAL A 301 -11.15 3.60 -10.02
CA VAL A 301 -11.80 2.48 -9.33
C VAL A 301 -11.84 1.19 -10.17
N PRO A 302 -12.30 1.21 -11.45
CA PRO A 302 -12.29 0.02 -12.29
C PRO A 302 -10.87 -0.52 -12.56
N PHE A 303 -9.89 0.37 -12.78
CA PHE A 303 -8.51 -0.06 -13.03
C PHE A 303 -7.83 -0.64 -11.78
N THR A 304 -8.15 -0.15 -10.59
CA THR A 304 -7.71 -0.79 -9.33
C THR A 304 -8.29 -2.19 -9.22
N LEU A 305 -9.59 -2.37 -9.45
CA LEU A 305 -10.23 -3.68 -9.40
C LEU A 305 -9.64 -4.63 -10.45
N LEU A 306 -9.42 -4.13 -11.67
CA LEU A 306 -8.80 -4.91 -12.75
C LEU A 306 -7.36 -5.32 -12.37
N GLY A 307 -6.58 -4.42 -11.79
CA GLY A 307 -5.20 -4.69 -11.34
C GLY A 307 -5.14 -5.83 -10.33
N VAL A 308 -6.08 -5.85 -9.40
CA VAL A 308 -6.22 -6.92 -8.41
C VAL A 308 -6.49 -8.26 -9.07
N LEU A 309 -7.49 -8.32 -9.96
CA LEU A 309 -7.84 -9.56 -10.66
C LEU A 309 -6.70 -10.05 -11.57
N LEU A 310 -6.02 -9.14 -12.25
CA LEU A 310 -4.91 -9.47 -13.15
C LEU A 310 -3.65 -9.88 -12.41
N MET A 311 -3.40 -9.41 -11.20
CA MET A 311 -2.19 -9.73 -10.45
C MET A 311 -2.01 -11.25 -10.24
N ASP A 312 -3.11 -11.95 -9.99
CA ASP A 312 -3.08 -13.40 -9.81
C ASP A 312 -3.05 -14.18 -11.15
N VAL A 313 -3.50 -13.55 -12.25
CA VAL A 313 -3.52 -14.17 -13.57
C VAL A 313 -2.22 -13.93 -14.35
N SER A 314 -1.73 -12.70 -14.40
CA SER A 314 -0.57 -12.31 -15.21
C SER A 314 0.78 -12.37 -14.47
N GLY A 315 0.76 -12.39 -13.15
CA GLY A 315 1.95 -12.26 -12.31
C GLY A 315 2.28 -10.81 -11.93
N ARG A 316 3.16 -10.67 -10.93
CA ARG A 316 3.48 -9.37 -10.33
C ARG A 316 4.36 -8.53 -11.26
N ARG A 317 5.42 -9.12 -11.79
CA ARG A 317 6.42 -8.41 -12.60
C ARG A 317 5.88 -7.89 -13.94
N PRO A 318 5.17 -8.68 -14.78
CA PRO A 318 4.63 -8.17 -16.04
C PRO A 318 3.61 -7.05 -15.84
N LEU A 319 2.73 -7.20 -14.84
CA LEU A 319 1.72 -6.19 -14.55
C LEU A 319 2.34 -4.89 -14.05
N LEU A 320 3.39 -4.99 -13.22
CA LEU A 320 4.16 -3.84 -12.75
C LEU A 320 4.88 -3.12 -13.90
N MET A 321 5.44 -3.86 -14.87
CA MET A 321 6.09 -3.28 -16.07
C MET A 321 5.08 -2.52 -16.94
N VAL A 322 3.91 -3.11 -17.22
CA VAL A 322 2.85 -2.45 -17.99
C VAL A 322 2.37 -1.19 -17.28
N SER A 323 2.17 -1.27 -15.98
CA SER A 323 1.76 -0.13 -15.14
C SER A 323 2.80 1.00 -15.16
N ALA A 324 4.08 0.69 -14.97
CA ALA A 324 5.17 1.66 -15.02
C ALA A 324 5.34 2.30 -16.41
N ALA A 325 5.21 1.52 -17.49
CA ALA A 325 5.23 2.05 -18.84
C ALA A 325 4.05 3.00 -19.12
N GLY A 326 2.87 2.65 -18.64
CA GLY A 326 1.68 3.49 -18.74
C GLY A 326 1.79 4.78 -17.94
N THR A 327 2.35 4.76 -16.72
CA THR A 327 2.61 5.99 -15.94
C THR A 327 3.65 6.88 -16.64
N CYS A 328 4.69 6.29 -17.25
CA CYS A 328 5.65 7.01 -18.07
C CYS A 328 4.96 7.73 -19.25
N LEU A 329 4.12 7.01 -20.00
CA LEU A 329 3.36 7.58 -21.12
C LEU A 329 2.42 8.69 -20.65
N GLY A 330 1.71 8.51 -19.53
CA GLY A 330 0.79 9.50 -18.97
C GLY A 330 1.51 10.81 -18.61
N CYS A 331 2.65 10.74 -17.90
CA CYS A 331 3.47 11.91 -17.61
C CYS A 331 4.03 12.57 -18.90
N PHE A 332 4.47 11.77 -19.86
CA PHE A 332 4.99 12.27 -21.13
C PHE A 332 3.93 13.07 -21.92
N LEU A 333 2.71 12.51 -22.05
CA LEU A 333 1.58 13.19 -22.69
C LEU A 333 1.20 14.49 -21.98
N THR A 334 1.19 14.50 -20.65
CA THR A 334 0.92 15.70 -19.86
C THR A 334 2.04 16.74 -20.07
N GLY A 335 3.31 16.32 -20.11
CA GLY A 335 4.43 17.20 -20.40
C GLY A 335 4.33 17.84 -21.81
N ILE A 336 3.98 17.05 -22.84
CA ILE A 336 3.74 17.56 -24.21
C ILE A 336 2.58 18.57 -24.20
N SER A 337 1.50 18.31 -23.47
CA SER A 337 0.36 19.24 -23.36
C SER A 337 0.81 20.61 -22.89
N PHE A 338 1.59 20.69 -21.82
CA PHE A 338 2.10 21.97 -21.30
C PHE A 338 3.11 22.62 -22.23
N LEU A 339 3.95 21.85 -22.92
CA LEU A 339 4.86 22.33 -23.93
C LEU A 339 4.11 22.99 -25.12
N LEU A 340 3.05 22.35 -25.61
CA LEU A 340 2.21 22.91 -26.67
C LEU A 340 1.49 24.20 -26.22
N GLN A 341 1.10 24.26 -24.94
CA GLN A 341 0.49 25.44 -24.36
C GLN A 341 1.48 26.61 -24.29
N ASP A 342 2.73 26.35 -23.89
CA ASP A 342 3.80 27.37 -23.82
C ASP A 342 4.17 27.89 -25.22
N LEU A 343 4.24 27.03 -26.21
CA LEU A 343 4.47 27.38 -27.61
C LEU A 343 3.27 28.12 -28.26
N GLN A 344 2.16 28.29 -27.55
CA GLN A 344 0.89 28.87 -28.02
C GLN A 344 0.30 28.15 -29.26
N GLU A 345 0.73 26.91 -29.52
CA GLU A 345 0.22 26.07 -30.60
C GLU A 345 -0.98 25.25 -30.13
N ASN A 346 -1.95 25.05 -31.03
CA ASN A 346 -3.06 24.11 -30.85
C ASN A 346 -3.84 24.28 -29.52
N LYS A 347 -4.26 25.49 -29.17
CA LYS A 347 -4.96 25.84 -27.92
C LYS A 347 -6.17 24.94 -27.56
N GLY A 348 -6.78 24.27 -28.54
CA GLY A 348 -7.90 23.36 -28.32
C GLY A 348 -7.46 21.93 -27.98
N VAL A 349 -6.26 21.50 -28.37
CA VAL A 349 -5.76 20.13 -28.17
C VAL A 349 -5.04 19.98 -26.83
N SER A 350 -4.32 21.02 -26.40
CA SER A 350 -3.53 21.01 -25.17
C SER A 350 -4.36 20.58 -23.93
N PRO A 351 -5.53 21.16 -23.60
CA PRO A 351 -6.30 20.75 -22.42
C PRO A 351 -6.76 19.29 -22.47
N ILE A 352 -7.14 18.82 -23.67
CA ILE A 352 -7.58 17.43 -23.88
C ILE A 352 -6.40 16.47 -23.67
N LEU A 353 -5.24 16.83 -24.18
CA LEU A 353 -4.03 16.01 -24.06
C LEU A 353 -3.57 15.91 -22.60
N ALA A 354 -3.67 17.01 -21.81
CA ALA A 354 -3.42 16.98 -20.37
C ALA A 354 -4.38 16.03 -19.64
N LEU A 355 -5.68 16.13 -19.95
CA LEU A 355 -6.68 15.22 -19.37
C LEU A 355 -6.34 13.76 -19.69
N VAL A 356 -6.12 13.44 -20.95
CA VAL A 356 -5.76 12.06 -21.38
C VAL A 356 -4.48 11.59 -20.69
N GLY A 357 -3.45 12.43 -20.61
CA GLY A 357 -2.18 12.11 -19.94
C GLY A 357 -2.40 11.78 -18.45
N VAL A 358 -3.14 12.62 -17.71
CA VAL A 358 -3.45 12.38 -16.29
C VAL A 358 -4.31 11.13 -16.12
N LEU A 359 -5.28 10.86 -16.99
CA LEU A 359 -6.12 9.66 -16.92
C LEU A 359 -5.32 8.39 -17.23
N VAL A 360 -4.44 8.42 -18.23
CA VAL A 360 -3.52 7.31 -18.53
C VAL A 360 -2.59 7.04 -17.36
N PHE A 361 -2.04 8.09 -16.74
CA PHE A 361 -1.24 7.95 -15.52
C PHE A 361 -2.04 7.29 -14.39
N THR A 362 -3.21 7.84 -14.07
CA THR A 362 -4.06 7.38 -12.96
C THR A 362 -4.51 5.92 -13.15
N GLY A 363 -4.99 5.58 -14.35
CA GLY A 363 -5.40 4.21 -14.67
C GLY A 363 -4.23 3.22 -14.61
N SER A 364 -3.10 3.60 -15.19
CA SER A 364 -1.90 2.74 -15.19
C SER A 364 -1.33 2.56 -13.79
N PHE A 365 -1.26 3.61 -12.98
CA PHE A 365 -0.83 3.54 -11.59
C PHE A 365 -1.74 2.62 -10.77
N SER A 366 -3.06 2.78 -10.92
CA SER A 366 -4.06 1.97 -10.23
C SER A 366 -4.01 0.49 -10.62
N LEU A 367 -3.59 0.19 -11.85
CA LEU A 367 -3.48 -1.17 -12.37
C LEU A 367 -2.39 -1.99 -11.66
N GLY A 368 -1.28 -1.37 -11.26
CA GLY A 368 -0.15 -2.13 -10.73
C GLY A 368 0.75 -1.38 -9.75
N MET A 369 1.27 -0.21 -10.12
CA MET A 369 2.23 0.54 -9.30
C MET A 369 1.68 0.94 -7.93
N GLY A 370 0.36 1.04 -7.77
CA GLY A 370 -0.27 1.39 -6.49
C GLY A 370 -0.18 0.27 -5.44
N GLY A 371 -0.36 -0.98 -5.83
CA GLY A 371 -0.48 -2.13 -4.92
C GLY A 371 0.65 -3.14 -4.99
N ILE A 372 1.13 -3.47 -6.19
CA ILE A 372 2.11 -4.55 -6.40
C ILE A 372 3.43 -4.35 -5.65
N PRO A 373 4.01 -3.13 -5.52
CA PRO A 373 5.23 -2.93 -4.74
C PRO A 373 5.10 -3.41 -3.30
N TRP A 374 3.96 -3.21 -2.65
CA TRP A 374 3.68 -3.67 -1.28
C TRP A 374 3.58 -5.19 -1.20
N VAL A 375 2.98 -5.82 -2.22
CA VAL A 375 2.90 -7.29 -2.31
C VAL A 375 4.30 -7.87 -2.47
N ILE A 376 5.09 -7.37 -3.42
CA ILE A 376 6.47 -7.82 -3.63
C ILE A 376 7.28 -7.68 -2.33
N MET A 377 7.19 -6.53 -1.65
CA MET A 377 7.86 -6.30 -0.37
C MET A 377 7.50 -7.39 0.67
N SER A 378 6.24 -7.78 0.74
CA SER A 378 5.79 -8.82 1.68
C SER A 378 6.32 -10.22 1.33
N GLU A 379 6.68 -10.46 0.07
CA GLU A 379 7.13 -11.75 -0.47
C GLU A 379 8.66 -11.89 -0.49
N ILE A 380 9.42 -10.78 -0.63
CA ILE A 380 10.90 -10.84 -0.77
C ILE A 380 11.67 -10.80 0.55
N PHE A 381 11.07 -10.27 1.63
CA PHE A 381 11.77 -10.17 2.92
C PHE A 381 11.61 -11.44 3.76
N PRO A 382 12.73 -12.02 4.23
CA PRO A 382 12.70 -13.13 5.18
C PRO A 382 12.04 -12.74 6.51
N ILE A 383 11.49 -13.73 7.22
CA ILE A 383 10.71 -13.53 8.45
C ILE A 383 11.50 -12.80 9.54
N ASN A 384 12.79 -13.11 9.69
CA ASN A 384 13.69 -12.55 10.71
C ASN A 384 13.93 -11.04 10.58
N ILE A 385 13.87 -10.48 9.35
CA ILE A 385 14.06 -9.04 9.08
C ILE A 385 12.81 -8.35 8.60
N LYS A 386 11.70 -9.07 8.37
CA LYS A 386 10.48 -8.55 7.72
C LYS A 386 9.91 -7.33 8.42
N GLY A 387 9.90 -7.30 9.74
CA GLY A 387 9.41 -6.17 10.54
C GLY A 387 10.27 -4.92 10.36
N SER A 388 11.57 -5.05 10.54
CA SER A 388 12.54 -3.95 10.39
C SER A 388 12.62 -3.45 8.94
N ALA A 389 12.64 -4.35 7.96
CA ALA A 389 12.67 -4.00 6.54
C ALA A 389 11.37 -3.32 6.10
N GLY A 390 10.22 -3.83 6.53
CA GLY A 390 8.92 -3.22 6.27
C GLY A 390 8.81 -1.81 6.83
N SER A 391 9.28 -1.59 8.06
CA SER A 391 9.32 -0.27 8.68
C SER A 391 10.20 0.71 7.91
N LEU A 392 11.42 0.29 7.53
CA LEU A 392 12.33 1.13 6.74
C LEU A 392 11.72 1.52 5.39
N VAL A 393 11.17 0.55 4.66
CA VAL A 393 10.55 0.76 3.34
C VAL A 393 9.34 1.69 3.47
N THR A 394 8.54 1.57 4.52
CA THR A 394 7.41 2.46 4.80
C THR A 394 7.87 3.89 5.08
N VAL A 395 8.92 4.08 5.89
CA VAL A 395 9.50 5.40 6.15
C VAL A 395 10.02 6.03 4.85
N VAL A 396 10.74 5.26 4.01
CA VAL A 396 11.23 5.73 2.70
C VAL A 396 10.06 6.14 1.79
N ASN A 397 8.99 5.36 1.76
CA ASN A 397 7.78 5.67 1.01
C ASN A 397 7.18 7.03 1.43
N TRP A 398 6.95 7.23 2.72
CA TRP A 398 6.37 8.48 3.23
C TRP A 398 7.32 9.68 3.09
N PHE A 399 8.63 9.46 3.26
CA PHE A 399 9.64 10.49 3.02
C PHE A 399 9.65 10.94 1.55
N GLY A 400 9.66 10.00 0.60
CA GLY A 400 9.54 10.30 -0.83
C GLY A 400 8.23 11.03 -1.15
N SER A 401 7.13 10.60 -0.56
CA SER A 401 5.83 11.27 -0.66
C SER A 401 5.90 12.73 -0.21
N TRP A 402 6.54 13.00 0.94
CA TRP A 402 6.72 14.35 1.46
C TRP A 402 7.56 15.21 0.51
N VAL A 403 8.71 14.70 0.07
CA VAL A 403 9.59 15.45 -0.85
C VAL A 403 8.85 15.85 -2.11
N VAL A 404 8.15 14.91 -2.75
CA VAL A 404 7.43 15.16 -4.00
C VAL A 404 6.27 16.11 -3.79
N SER A 405 5.46 15.92 -2.74
CA SER A 405 4.29 16.77 -2.46
C SER A 405 4.69 18.20 -2.12
N TYR A 406 5.78 18.38 -1.35
CA TYR A 406 6.29 19.71 -1.01
C TYR A 406 6.91 20.42 -2.22
N ALA A 407 7.75 19.71 -2.98
CA ALA A 407 8.49 20.29 -4.09
C ALA A 407 7.61 20.59 -5.31
N PHE A 408 6.48 19.89 -5.49
CA PHE A 408 5.68 19.94 -6.72
C PHE A 408 5.28 21.36 -7.14
N ASN A 409 4.74 22.17 -6.24
CA ASN A 409 4.30 23.52 -6.56
C ASN A 409 5.48 24.45 -6.97
N PHE A 410 6.66 24.23 -6.40
CA PHE A 410 7.86 24.97 -6.79
C PHE A 410 8.37 24.53 -8.17
N LEU A 411 8.34 23.22 -8.44
CA LEU A 411 8.69 22.66 -9.75
C LEU A 411 7.75 23.16 -10.85
N MET A 412 6.45 23.19 -10.58
CA MET A 412 5.44 23.74 -11.50
C MET A 412 5.63 25.22 -11.80
N LYS A 413 6.04 26.02 -10.81
CA LYS A 413 6.42 27.44 -11.01
C LYS A 413 7.65 27.61 -11.88
N PHE A 414 8.63 26.70 -11.74
CA PHE A 414 9.88 26.78 -12.50
C PHE A 414 9.71 26.38 -13.96
N SER A 415 9.09 25.22 -14.21
CA SER A 415 8.76 24.72 -15.54
C SER A 415 7.69 23.64 -15.40
N THR A 416 6.50 23.91 -15.91
CA THR A 416 5.38 22.96 -15.84
C THR A 416 5.66 21.72 -16.69
N GLU A 417 6.05 21.93 -17.95
CA GLU A 417 6.38 20.87 -18.88
C GLU A 417 7.60 20.06 -18.41
N GLY A 418 8.65 20.75 -17.91
CA GLY A 418 9.85 20.13 -17.37
C GLY A 418 9.57 19.21 -16.19
N THR A 419 8.63 19.59 -15.32
CA THR A 419 8.21 18.78 -14.17
C THR A 419 7.62 17.44 -14.62
N PHE A 420 6.74 17.44 -15.60
CA PHE A 420 6.13 16.19 -16.10
C PHE A 420 7.11 15.34 -16.91
N PHE A 421 8.05 15.94 -17.67
CA PHE A 421 9.13 15.20 -18.33
C PHE A 421 10.09 14.58 -17.33
N MET A 422 10.38 15.25 -16.22
CA MET A 422 11.15 14.67 -15.11
C MET A 422 10.45 13.44 -14.53
N PHE A 423 9.14 13.52 -14.23
CA PHE A 423 8.38 12.37 -13.75
C PHE A 423 8.34 11.23 -14.78
N SER A 424 8.16 11.55 -16.06
CA SER A 424 8.21 10.57 -17.14
C SER A 424 9.56 9.85 -17.20
N SER A 425 10.67 10.59 -17.06
CA SER A 425 12.02 10.03 -17.04
C SER A 425 12.22 9.05 -15.88
N ILE A 426 11.73 9.41 -14.68
CA ILE A 426 11.78 8.53 -13.49
C ILE A 426 10.92 7.28 -13.72
N CYS A 427 9.73 7.41 -14.30
CA CYS A 427 8.89 6.25 -14.65
C CYS A 427 9.57 5.35 -15.71
N CYS A 428 10.32 5.91 -16.66
CA CYS A 428 11.13 5.13 -17.61
C CYS A 428 12.23 4.35 -16.88
N VAL A 429 12.93 4.98 -15.93
CA VAL A 429 13.89 4.28 -15.05
C VAL A 429 13.21 3.18 -14.24
N THR A 430 11.96 3.39 -13.81
CA THR A 430 11.18 2.37 -13.11
C THR A 430 10.96 1.13 -13.99
N VAL A 431 10.60 1.32 -15.26
CA VAL A 431 10.45 0.19 -16.20
C VAL A 431 11.74 -0.61 -16.29
N LEU A 432 12.89 0.08 -16.45
CA LEU A 432 14.21 -0.57 -16.53
C LEU A 432 14.59 -1.27 -15.24
N PHE A 433 14.30 -0.66 -14.09
CA PHE A 433 14.54 -1.23 -12.78
C PHE A 433 13.73 -2.52 -12.58
N VAL A 434 12.44 -2.50 -12.88
CA VAL A 434 11.56 -3.66 -12.78
C VAL A 434 12.02 -4.76 -13.75
N ALA A 435 12.35 -4.42 -14.97
CA ALA A 435 12.79 -5.39 -15.99
C ALA A 435 14.10 -6.10 -15.61
N LYS A 436 15.03 -5.43 -14.89
CA LYS A 436 16.35 -6.00 -14.59
C LYS A 436 16.45 -6.61 -13.19
N LEU A 437 15.80 -6.03 -12.19
CA LEU A 437 16.05 -6.37 -10.79
C LEU A 437 14.89 -7.08 -10.10
N VAL A 438 13.63 -6.75 -10.46
CA VAL A 438 12.47 -7.33 -9.78
C VAL A 438 12.21 -8.75 -10.29
N PRO A 439 12.20 -9.75 -9.39
CA PRO A 439 11.88 -11.12 -9.77
C PRO A 439 10.37 -11.30 -9.98
N GLU A 440 10.00 -12.35 -10.69
CA GLU A 440 8.61 -12.81 -10.68
C GLU A 440 8.40 -13.70 -9.45
N THR A 441 7.39 -13.35 -8.66
CA THR A 441 7.08 -14.05 -7.40
C THR A 441 5.86 -14.97 -7.50
N LYS A 442 5.07 -14.85 -8.60
CA LYS A 442 3.89 -15.67 -8.82
C LYS A 442 4.24 -17.15 -8.88
N GLY A 443 3.54 -17.96 -8.09
CA GLY A 443 3.65 -19.42 -8.12
C GLY A 443 4.93 -19.99 -7.51
N ARG A 444 5.77 -19.14 -6.87
CA ARG A 444 6.98 -19.56 -6.17
C ARG A 444 6.74 -19.58 -4.67
N THR A 445 7.41 -20.49 -3.98
CA THR A 445 7.42 -20.49 -2.52
C THR A 445 8.29 -19.35 -1.98
N LEU A 446 8.07 -18.94 -0.71
CA LEU A 446 8.88 -17.90 -0.10
C LEU A 446 10.35 -18.29 -0.04
N GLU A 447 10.63 -19.57 0.21
CA GLU A 447 11.99 -20.14 0.25
C GLU A 447 12.68 -20.06 -1.12
N GLU A 448 11.97 -20.37 -2.21
CA GLU A 448 12.50 -20.25 -3.57
C GLU A 448 12.80 -18.80 -3.95
N ILE A 449 11.91 -17.86 -3.55
CA ILE A 449 12.13 -16.44 -3.78
C ILE A 449 13.37 -15.97 -3.01
N GLN A 450 13.49 -16.34 -1.73
CA GLN A 450 14.61 -15.97 -0.88
C GLN A 450 15.92 -16.58 -1.38
N ALA A 451 15.92 -17.85 -1.80
CA ALA A 451 17.09 -18.49 -2.39
C ALA A 451 17.55 -17.77 -3.67
N SER A 452 16.61 -17.29 -4.50
CA SER A 452 16.94 -16.51 -5.71
C SER A 452 17.49 -15.11 -5.39
N MET A 453 17.24 -14.59 -4.19
CA MET A 453 17.71 -13.30 -3.72
C MET A 453 19.08 -13.37 -3.06
N ASN A 454 19.39 -14.47 -2.41
CA ASN A 454 20.67 -14.64 -1.72
C ASN A 454 21.68 -15.36 -2.62
N PRO A 455 22.71 -14.67 -3.13
CA PRO A 455 23.74 -15.28 -3.98
C PRO A 455 24.65 -16.24 -3.22
N PHE A 456 24.59 -16.30 -1.89
CA PHE A 456 25.44 -17.13 -1.04
C PHE A 456 24.84 -18.50 -0.71
N ILE A 457 23.56 -18.76 -1.06
CA ILE A 457 22.91 -20.07 -0.83
C ILE A 457 23.09 -21.03 -2.03
N VAL A 458 23.60 -20.55 -3.15
CA VAL A 458 23.78 -21.36 -4.38
C VAL A 458 25.23 -21.85 -4.50
N ASN A 459 25.72 -22.55 -3.46
CA ASN A 459 26.94 -23.39 -3.57
C ASN A 459 26.81 -24.64 -2.74
#